data_edaa74e751b3dddf5aaa18d6374a38cb
#
_entry.id   edaa74e751b3dddf5aaa18d6374a38cb
#
_cell.length_a   1.000
_cell.length_b   1.000
_cell.length_c   1.000
_cell.angle_alpha   90.00
_cell.angle_beta   90.00
_cell.angle_gamma   90.00
#
_symmetry.space_group_name_H-M   'P 1'
#
loop_
_entity.id
_entity.type
_entity.pdbx_description
1 polymer ?
#
loop_
_entity_poly.entity_id
_entity_poly.type
_entity_poly.pdbx_seq_one_letter_code
_entity_poly.pdbx_strand_id
1 'polypeptide(L)'
;AHIFAVSGLHIGIVYFLLSVLFKKLRLKPWLSFLLITAGLVFYAGVCSFSPSSVRALVMCVVMMAMKFKGVQYDRLNSVSIAALAVLAINPVYLFSVGFLLSVSAAGGIIVLGAHLSRSFARIPHMPRKLAFALGTALSAQICTFPVLIDFFGYISAISFVLNLLFIPVISAVYAVLFVAGVLASVLPFASAVLLFIPEYLLRLAVLPIVMADFRFWLICGFSFGGCSLLWYFGIYFLSDKINLRVWVKAIGATLLSAVFVFL
;
A
#
# COMPACT_ATOMS: atom_id res chain seq x y z
N ALA A 1 -3.59 -6.46 -13.09
CA ALA A 1 -3.52 -5.08 -13.63
C ALA A 1 -3.08 -4.07 -12.56
N HIS A 2 -3.53 -4.18 -11.29
CA HIS A 2 -3.27 -3.16 -10.25
C HIS A 2 -1.80 -3.07 -9.80
N ILE A 3 -1.03 -4.14 -9.89
CA ILE A 3 0.40 -4.20 -9.50
C ILE A 3 1.29 -3.40 -10.48
N PHE A 4 0.87 -3.28 -11.74
CA PHE A 4 1.62 -2.56 -12.77
C PHE A 4 1.24 -1.08 -12.90
N ALA A 5 0.14 -0.65 -12.28
CA ALA A 5 -0.17 0.77 -12.17
C ALA A 5 0.81 1.43 -11.20
N VAL A 6 1.27 2.64 -11.53
CA VAL A 6 2.16 3.39 -10.64
C VAL A 6 1.47 3.57 -9.29
N SER A 7 2.03 2.96 -8.26
CA SER A 7 1.46 2.88 -6.92
C SER A 7 2.33 3.59 -5.89
N GLY A 8 1.77 3.83 -4.72
CA GLY A 8 2.52 4.37 -3.59
C GLY A 8 3.75 3.53 -3.19
N LEU A 9 3.76 2.24 -3.55
CA LEU A 9 4.91 1.34 -3.35
C LEU A 9 6.16 1.86 -4.09
N HIS A 10 6.01 2.31 -5.33
CA HIS A 10 7.11 2.83 -6.15
C HIS A 10 7.73 4.08 -5.51
N ILE A 11 6.92 5.03 -5.06
CA ILE A 11 7.39 6.20 -4.29
C ILE A 11 8.13 5.76 -3.02
N GLY A 12 7.60 4.76 -2.31
CA GLY A 12 8.24 4.21 -1.11
C GLY A 12 9.61 3.60 -1.40
N ILE A 13 9.77 2.89 -2.51
CA ILE A 13 11.05 2.30 -2.93
C ILE A 13 12.05 3.40 -3.30
N VAL A 14 11.63 4.40 -4.10
CA VAL A 14 12.49 5.53 -4.46
C VAL A 14 12.93 6.30 -3.20
N TYR A 15 12.00 6.56 -2.27
CA TYR A 15 12.33 7.14 -0.97
C TYR A 15 13.38 6.32 -0.21
N PHE A 16 13.20 5.01 -0.13
CA PHE A 16 14.13 4.12 0.55
C PHE A 16 15.52 4.18 -0.09
N LEU A 17 15.63 4.05 -1.41
CA LEU A 17 16.88 4.09 -2.15
C LEU A 17 17.62 5.43 -1.96
N LEU A 18 16.92 6.55 -2.12
CA LEU A 18 17.49 7.89 -1.90
C LEU A 18 17.93 8.08 -0.44
N SER A 19 17.13 7.60 0.52
CA SER A 19 17.46 7.68 1.94
C SER A 19 18.73 6.91 2.29
N VAL A 20 18.89 5.70 1.74
CA VAL A 20 20.10 4.87 1.93
C VAL A 20 21.31 5.54 1.29
N LEU A 21 21.15 6.04 0.05
CA LEU A 21 22.21 6.72 -0.69
C LEU A 21 22.74 7.95 0.07
N PHE A 22 21.85 8.85 0.48
CA PHE A 22 22.26 10.09 1.15
C PHE A 22 22.75 9.87 2.58
N LYS A 23 22.24 8.84 3.28
CA LYS A 23 22.82 8.39 4.54
C LYS A 23 24.25 7.87 4.35
N LYS A 24 24.53 7.11 3.29
CA LYS A 24 25.88 6.61 2.97
C LYS A 24 26.81 7.75 2.60
N LEU A 25 26.31 8.78 1.91
CA LEU A 25 27.06 10.00 1.58
C LEU A 25 27.25 10.96 2.77
N ARG A 26 26.70 10.62 3.95
CA ARG A 26 26.78 11.41 5.18
C ARG A 26 26.35 12.88 5.01
N LEU A 27 25.33 13.13 4.17
CA LEU A 27 24.82 14.46 3.93
C LEU A 27 24.17 15.03 5.21
N LYS A 28 24.20 16.37 5.34
CA LYS A 28 23.50 17.07 6.43
C LYS A 28 22.00 16.75 6.38
N PRO A 29 21.31 16.59 7.52
CA PRO A 29 19.90 16.18 7.55
C PRO A 29 18.97 17.07 6.73
N TRP A 30 19.15 18.39 6.76
CA TRP A 30 18.34 19.33 5.99
C TRP A 30 18.55 19.18 4.48
N LEU A 31 19.80 18.92 4.05
CA LEU A 31 20.13 18.74 2.64
C LEU A 31 19.56 17.40 2.14
N SER A 32 19.65 16.34 2.94
CA SER A 32 19.00 15.06 2.64
C SER A 32 17.49 15.22 2.51
N PHE A 33 16.86 15.96 3.42
CA PHE A 33 15.43 16.25 3.34
C PHE A 33 15.06 16.95 2.02
N LEU A 34 15.79 18.00 1.65
CA LEU A 34 15.54 18.76 0.43
C LEU A 34 15.72 17.91 -0.82
N LEU A 35 16.85 17.19 -0.93
CA LEU A 35 17.18 16.37 -2.10
C LEU A 35 16.23 15.18 -2.26
N ILE A 36 15.85 14.51 -1.16
CA ILE A 36 14.88 13.42 -1.22
C ILE A 36 13.52 13.96 -1.68
N THR A 37 13.06 15.07 -1.10
CA THR A 37 11.79 15.69 -1.49
C THR A 37 11.79 16.07 -2.97
N ALA A 38 12.85 16.73 -3.44
CA ALA A 38 13.00 17.10 -4.86
C ALA A 38 12.98 15.87 -5.78
N GLY A 39 13.72 14.81 -5.42
CA GLY A 39 13.74 13.55 -6.18
C GLY A 39 12.37 12.85 -6.21
N LEU A 40 11.63 12.86 -5.10
CA LEU A 40 10.29 12.29 -5.04
C LEU A 40 9.27 13.11 -5.84
N VAL A 41 9.35 14.45 -5.80
CA VAL A 41 8.51 15.34 -6.61
C VAL A 41 8.78 15.12 -8.11
N PHE A 42 10.06 15.07 -8.48
CA PHE A 42 10.46 14.76 -9.86
C PHE A 42 9.90 13.41 -10.31
N TYR A 43 10.08 12.37 -9.50
CA TYR A 43 9.55 11.04 -9.80
C TYR A 43 8.01 11.02 -9.88
N ALA A 44 7.31 11.72 -8.98
CA ALA A 44 5.85 11.87 -9.04
C ALA A 44 5.41 12.59 -10.32
N GLY A 45 6.18 13.56 -10.80
CA GLY A 45 5.98 14.25 -12.09
C GLY A 45 6.10 13.28 -13.27
N VAL A 46 7.15 12.45 -13.30
CA VAL A 46 7.30 11.37 -14.30
C VAL A 46 6.09 10.43 -14.30
N CYS A 47 5.49 10.19 -13.13
CA CYS A 47 4.27 9.39 -12.96
C CYS A 47 2.97 10.17 -13.18
N SER A 48 3.03 11.34 -13.82
CA SER A 48 1.86 12.21 -14.12
C SER A 48 1.05 12.57 -12.87
N PHE A 49 1.68 12.71 -11.72
CA PHE A 49 1.06 13.04 -10.44
C PHE A 49 -0.21 12.23 -10.14
N SER A 50 -0.18 10.92 -10.39
CA SER A 50 -1.34 10.06 -10.09
C SER A 50 -1.75 10.21 -8.62
N PRO A 51 -3.05 10.11 -8.25
CA PRO A 51 -3.54 10.32 -6.88
C PRO A 51 -2.83 9.44 -5.84
N SER A 52 -2.46 8.22 -6.21
CA SER A 52 -1.71 7.30 -5.35
C SER A 52 -0.27 7.75 -5.13
N SER A 53 0.38 8.31 -6.16
CA SER A 53 1.73 8.85 -6.08
C SER A 53 1.78 10.12 -5.23
N VAL A 54 0.86 11.06 -5.46
CA VAL A 54 0.78 12.31 -4.68
C VAL A 54 0.58 12.02 -3.20
N ARG A 55 -0.34 11.09 -2.87
CA ARG A 55 -0.55 10.70 -1.48
C ARG A 55 0.71 10.10 -0.85
N ALA A 56 1.38 9.18 -1.52
CA ALA A 56 2.61 8.58 -1.00
C ALA A 56 3.73 9.61 -0.85
N LEU A 57 3.85 10.54 -1.79
CA LEU A 57 4.76 11.67 -1.72
C LEU A 57 4.51 12.50 -0.46
N VAL A 58 3.26 12.94 -0.24
CA VAL A 58 2.90 13.75 0.94
C VAL A 58 3.19 13.00 2.23
N MET A 59 2.83 11.69 2.30
CA MET A 59 3.14 10.86 3.48
C MET A 59 4.65 10.76 3.75
N CYS A 60 5.47 10.58 2.72
CA CYS A 60 6.93 10.54 2.86
C CYS A 60 7.48 11.88 3.35
N VAL A 61 7.01 12.99 2.77
CA VAL A 61 7.45 14.34 3.17
C VAL A 61 7.04 14.65 4.61
N VAL A 62 5.80 14.36 5.00
CA VAL A 62 5.33 14.53 6.39
C VAL A 62 6.15 13.69 7.36
N MET A 63 6.41 12.42 7.02
CA MET A 63 7.24 11.53 7.85
C MET A 63 8.66 12.08 8.03
N MET A 64 9.28 12.57 6.94
CA MET A 64 10.62 13.16 7.00
C MET A 64 10.64 14.46 7.81
N ALA A 65 9.64 15.34 7.63
CA ALA A 65 9.51 16.60 8.36
C ALA A 65 9.35 16.36 9.87
N MET A 66 8.52 15.37 10.26
CA MET A 66 8.36 15.00 11.67
C MET A 66 9.65 14.45 12.27
N LYS A 67 10.35 13.57 11.54
CA LYS A 67 11.67 13.07 11.97
C LYS A 67 12.68 14.20 12.13
N PHE A 68 12.68 15.17 11.22
CA PHE A 68 13.58 16.33 11.28
C PHE A 68 13.30 17.21 12.48
N LYS A 69 12.04 17.40 12.85
CA LYS A 69 11.61 18.16 14.04
C LYS A 69 11.69 17.36 15.35
N GLY A 70 12.04 16.08 15.33
CA GLY A 70 12.08 15.22 16.52
C GLY A 70 10.70 14.91 17.10
N VAL A 71 9.61 15.10 16.34
CA VAL A 71 8.23 14.85 16.78
C VAL A 71 7.85 13.39 16.47
N GLN A 72 7.04 12.80 17.35
CA GLN A 72 6.51 11.44 17.09
C GLN A 72 5.63 11.43 15.84
N TYR A 73 5.92 10.48 14.95
CA TYR A 73 5.18 10.29 13.70
C TYR A 73 3.88 9.53 13.95
N ASP A 74 2.75 10.21 13.81
CA ASP A 74 1.44 9.57 13.79
C ASP A 74 1.05 9.19 12.35
N ARG A 75 0.94 7.87 12.13
CA ARG A 75 0.62 7.31 10.80
C ARG A 75 -0.77 7.71 10.34
N LEU A 76 -1.76 7.74 11.25
CA LEU A 76 -3.14 8.08 10.91
C LEU A 76 -3.26 9.52 10.45
N ASN A 77 -2.69 10.45 11.23
CA ASN A 77 -2.64 11.85 10.85
C ASN A 77 -1.94 12.08 9.52
N SER A 78 -0.87 11.35 9.25
CA SER A 78 -0.15 11.43 7.98
C SER A 78 -1.00 11.00 6.78
N VAL A 79 -1.75 9.89 6.91
CA VAL A 79 -2.69 9.44 5.86
C VAL A 79 -3.80 10.46 5.64
N SER A 80 -4.36 11.01 6.73
CA SER A 80 -5.41 12.01 6.64
C SER A 80 -4.95 13.30 5.98
N ILE A 81 -3.76 13.81 6.34
CA ILE A 81 -3.16 14.99 5.71
C ILE A 81 -2.91 14.73 4.22
N ALA A 82 -2.39 13.55 3.87
CA ALA A 82 -2.15 13.18 2.48
C ALA A 82 -3.45 13.06 1.67
N ALA A 83 -4.49 12.48 2.26
CA ALA A 83 -5.80 12.40 1.61
C ALA A 83 -6.40 13.79 1.37
N LEU A 84 -6.37 14.66 2.39
CA LEU A 84 -6.82 16.05 2.27
C LEU A 84 -6.03 16.84 1.23
N ALA A 85 -4.71 16.68 1.18
CA ALA A 85 -3.87 17.34 0.17
C ALA A 85 -4.24 16.93 -1.26
N VAL A 86 -4.49 15.64 -1.49
CA VAL A 86 -4.93 15.14 -2.80
C VAL A 86 -6.31 15.69 -3.17
N LEU A 87 -7.26 15.73 -2.23
CA LEU A 87 -8.61 16.25 -2.47
C LEU A 87 -8.63 17.78 -2.63
N ALA A 88 -7.71 18.50 -2.00
CA ALA A 88 -7.54 19.93 -2.18
C ALA A 88 -7.05 20.28 -3.60
N ILE A 89 -6.23 19.41 -4.22
CA ILE A 89 -5.79 19.57 -5.60
C ILE A 89 -6.94 19.30 -6.57
N ASN A 90 -7.68 18.20 -6.36
CA ASN A 90 -8.83 17.86 -7.19
C ASN A 90 -9.85 17.03 -6.38
N PRO A 91 -11.02 17.62 -6.00
CA PRO A 91 -12.04 16.90 -5.22
C PRO A 91 -12.63 15.68 -5.95
N VAL A 92 -12.60 15.66 -7.29
CA VAL A 92 -13.10 14.53 -8.10
C VAL A 92 -12.34 13.22 -7.82
N TYR A 93 -11.13 13.32 -7.30
CA TYR A 93 -10.37 12.13 -6.91
C TYR A 93 -11.02 11.32 -5.79
N LEU A 94 -11.96 11.90 -5.04
CA LEU A 94 -12.77 11.17 -4.06
C LEU A 94 -13.49 9.95 -4.68
N PHE A 95 -13.90 10.06 -5.93
CA PHE A 95 -14.59 9.00 -6.69
C PHE A 95 -13.64 8.11 -7.50
N SER A 96 -12.34 8.37 -7.46
CA SER A 96 -11.37 7.54 -8.17
C SER A 96 -11.08 6.25 -7.40
N VAL A 97 -11.16 5.12 -8.09
CA VAL A 97 -10.88 3.79 -7.52
C VAL A 97 -9.48 3.73 -6.89
N GLY A 98 -8.49 4.32 -7.58
CA GLY A 98 -7.10 4.35 -7.10
C GLY A 98 -6.93 5.10 -5.79
N PHE A 99 -7.64 6.22 -5.60
CA PHE A 99 -7.62 6.98 -4.35
C PHE A 99 -8.29 6.17 -3.21
N LEU A 100 -9.50 5.66 -3.46
CA LEU A 100 -10.26 4.88 -2.48
C LEU A 100 -9.51 3.63 -2.01
N LEU A 101 -9.01 2.81 -2.94
CA LEU A 101 -8.22 1.62 -2.62
C LEU A 101 -6.97 1.96 -1.81
N SER A 102 -6.34 3.05 -2.15
CA SER A 102 -5.10 3.48 -1.54
C SER A 102 -5.30 3.98 -0.10
N VAL A 103 -6.34 4.80 0.15
CA VAL A 103 -6.68 5.29 1.49
C VAL A 103 -7.22 4.15 2.36
N SER A 104 -8.08 3.30 1.81
CA SER A 104 -8.63 2.13 2.50
C SER A 104 -7.54 1.15 2.92
N ALA A 105 -6.61 0.82 2.02
CA ALA A 105 -5.49 -0.06 2.33
C ALA A 105 -4.60 0.51 3.44
N ALA A 106 -4.21 1.79 3.32
CA ALA A 106 -3.36 2.45 4.32
C ALA A 106 -4.06 2.54 5.69
N GLY A 107 -5.34 2.94 5.70
CA GLY A 107 -6.17 2.96 6.90
C GLY A 107 -6.28 1.59 7.55
N GLY A 108 -6.54 0.55 6.75
CA GLY A 108 -6.62 -0.84 7.21
C GLY A 108 -5.34 -1.33 7.87
N ILE A 109 -4.19 -1.07 7.25
CA ILE A 109 -2.88 -1.45 7.81
C ILE A 109 -2.65 -0.73 9.15
N ILE A 110 -3.03 0.54 9.27
CA ILE A 110 -2.83 1.32 10.50
C ILE A 110 -3.76 0.85 11.63
N VAL A 111 -5.02 0.54 11.30
CA VAL A 111 -6.05 0.19 12.28
C VAL A 111 -5.97 -1.28 12.68
N LEU A 112 -5.90 -2.20 11.71
CA LEU A 112 -5.97 -3.64 11.94
C LEU A 112 -4.60 -4.33 11.89
N GLY A 113 -3.61 -3.75 11.20
CA GLY A 113 -2.34 -4.42 10.91
C GLY A 113 -1.60 -4.90 12.14
N ALA A 114 -1.51 -4.08 13.18
CA ALA A 114 -0.86 -4.46 14.43
C ALA A 114 -1.62 -5.56 15.19
N HIS A 115 -2.94 -5.54 15.15
CA HIS A 115 -3.79 -6.54 15.80
C HIS A 115 -3.65 -7.90 15.11
N LEU A 116 -3.83 -7.94 13.81
CA LEU A 116 -3.71 -9.18 13.03
C LEU A 116 -2.28 -9.75 13.06
N SER A 117 -1.26 -8.90 12.97
CA SER A 117 0.14 -9.35 13.09
C SER A 117 0.42 -9.99 14.44
N ARG A 118 -0.11 -9.44 15.54
CA ARG A 118 0.01 -10.03 16.88
C ARG A 118 -0.74 -11.36 16.98
N SER A 119 -1.92 -11.47 16.37
CA SER A 119 -2.68 -12.71 16.34
C SER A 119 -1.95 -13.82 15.58
N PHE A 120 -1.37 -13.52 14.42
CA PHE A 120 -0.54 -14.48 13.69
C PHE A 120 0.76 -14.84 14.43
N ALA A 121 1.37 -13.89 15.14
CA ALA A 121 2.58 -14.16 15.92
C ALA A 121 2.37 -15.11 17.12
N ARG A 122 1.10 -15.38 17.52
CA ARG A 122 0.74 -16.36 18.54
C ARG A 122 0.75 -17.80 18.03
N ILE A 123 0.76 -17.99 16.70
CA ILE A 123 0.81 -19.34 16.10
C ILE A 123 2.20 -19.93 16.34
N PRO A 124 2.28 -21.16 16.93
CA PRO A 124 3.55 -21.83 17.16
C PRO A 124 4.37 -21.95 15.89
N HIS A 125 5.70 -21.77 15.99
CA HIS A 125 6.68 -21.87 14.90
C HIS A 125 6.54 -20.83 13.76
N MET A 126 5.63 -19.84 13.85
CA MET A 126 5.52 -18.79 12.84
C MET A 126 6.61 -17.72 13.00
N PRO A 127 7.44 -17.47 11.97
CA PRO A 127 8.43 -16.40 12.01
C PRO A 127 7.75 -15.03 12.17
N ARG A 128 8.24 -14.17 13.06
CA ARG A 128 7.67 -12.83 13.30
C ARG A 128 7.54 -11.98 12.02
N LYS A 129 8.50 -12.11 11.09
CA LYS A 129 8.46 -11.41 9.80
C LYS A 129 7.27 -11.87 8.94
N LEU A 130 6.99 -13.18 8.93
CA LEU A 130 5.87 -13.75 8.19
C LEU A 130 4.54 -13.34 8.84
N ALA A 131 4.43 -13.42 10.17
CA ALA A 131 3.25 -12.96 10.90
C ALA A 131 2.94 -11.48 10.63
N PHE A 132 3.96 -10.63 10.55
CA PHE A 132 3.81 -9.22 10.20
C PHE A 132 3.35 -9.04 8.74
N ALA A 133 3.95 -9.76 7.79
CA ALA A 133 3.58 -9.69 6.38
C ALA A 133 2.13 -10.17 6.14
N LEU A 134 1.73 -11.29 6.75
CA LEU A 134 0.37 -11.80 6.71
C LEU A 134 -0.64 -10.83 7.33
N GLY A 135 -0.33 -10.29 8.51
CA GLY A 135 -1.21 -9.35 9.21
C GLY A 135 -1.43 -8.06 8.43
N THR A 136 -0.38 -7.49 7.84
CA THR A 136 -0.49 -6.28 7.02
C THR A 136 -1.22 -6.54 5.70
N ALA A 137 -0.93 -7.65 5.01
CA ALA A 137 -1.59 -8.01 3.77
C ALA A 137 -3.10 -8.26 3.98
N LEU A 138 -3.46 -9.00 5.03
CA LEU A 138 -4.86 -9.28 5.36
C LEU A 138 -5.61 -8.01 5.77
N SER A 139 -4.97 -7.13 6.54
CA SER A 139 -5.57 -5.83 6.93
C SER A 139 -5.89 -4.96 5.71
N ALA A 140 -4.97 -4.87 4.77
CA ALA A 140 -5.18 -4.14 3.54
C ALA A 140 -6.33 -4.75 2.73
N GLN A 141 -6.36 -6.08 2.59
CA GLN A 141 -7.38 -6.80 1.84
C GLN A 141 -8.78 -6.59 2.44
N ILE A 142 -8.93 -6.74 3.77
CA ILE A 142 -10.20 -6.54 4.47
C ILE A 142 -10.74 -5.12 4.23
N CYS A 143 -9.87 -4.10 4.30
CA CYS A 143 -10.31 -2.72 4.14
C CYS A 143 -10.52 -2.31 2.68
N THR A 144 -9.85 -2.95 1.72
CA THR A 144 -10.11 -2.69 0.29
C THR A 144 -11.26 -3.51 -0.28
N PHE A 145 -11.73 -4.52 0.45
CA PHE A 145 -12.78 -5.44 0.04
C PHE A 145 -14.04 -4.75 -0.50
N PRO A 146 -14.69 -3.80 0.24
CA PRO A 146 -15.91 -3.17 -0.26
C PRO A 146 -15.66 -2.35 -1.53
N VAL A 147 -14.55 -1.61 -1.59
CA VAL A 147 -14.21 -0.82 -2.78
C VAL A 147 -14.01 -1.72 -4.01
N LEU A 148 -13.35 -2.87 -3.83
CA LEU A 148 -13.13 -3.81 -4.94
C LEU A 148 -14.45 -4.36 -5.46
N ILE A 149 -15.37 -4.75 -4.58
CA ILE A 149 -16.68 -5.26 -4.98
C ILE A 149 -17.52 -4.18 -5.66
N ASP A 150 -17.61 -2.98 -5.07
CA ASP A 150 -18.45 -1.91 -5.61
C ASP A 150 -18.01 -1.47 -7.02
N PHE A 151 -16.69 -1.45 -7.28
CA PHE A 151 -16.17 -0.98 -8.56
C PHE A 151 -15.93 -2.07 -9.60
N PHE A 152 -15.56 -3.27 -9.16
CA PHE A 152 -15.22 -4.35 -10.09
C PHE A 152 -16.26 -5.49 -10.13
N GLY A 153 -17.19 -5.54 -9.16
CA GLY A 153 -18.21 -6.57 -9.09
C GLY A 153 -17.70 -7.97 -8.76
N TYR A 154 -16.40 -8.14 -8.51
CA TYR A 154 -15.80 -9.42 -8.17
C TYR A 154 -14.56 -9.30 -7.29
N ILE A 155 -14.28 -10.36 -6.55
CA ILE A 155 -13.03 -10.54 -5.81
C ILE A 155 -12.44 -11.91 -6.12
N SER A 156 -11.13 -11.96 -6.26
CA SER A 156 -10.39 -13.19 -6.36
C SER A 156 -9.89 -13.62 -4.98
N ALA A 157 -10.35 -14.78 -4.50
CA ALA A 157 -9.91 -15.34 -3.21
C ALA A 157 -8.40 -15.61 -3.20
N ILE A 158 -7.82 -15.93 -4.36
CA ILE A 158 -6.39 -16.18 -4.50
C ILE A 158 -5.55 -14.89 -4.45
N SER A 159 -6.18 -13.72 -4.63
CA SER A 159 -5.47 -12.43 -4.65
C SER A 159 -4.68 -12.16 -3.36
N PHE A 160 -5.16 -12.65 -2.23
CA PHE A 160 -4.45 -12.55 -0.95
C PHE A 160 -3.09 -13.28 -0.99
N VAL A 161 -3.10 -14.54 -1.45
CA VAL A 161 -1.88 -15.35 -1.55
C VAL A 161 -0.92 -14.76 -2.58
N LEU A 162 -1.47 -14.34 -3.73
CA LEU A 162 -0.69 -13.72 -4.78
C LEU A 162 -0.04 -12.42 -4.31
N ASN A 163 -0.80 -11.55 -3.66
CA ASN A 163 -0.26 -10.29 -3.14
C ASN A 163 0.85 -10.54 -2.11
N LEU A 164 0.67 -11.52 -1.22
CA LEU A 164 1.68 -11.87 -0.23
C LEU A 164 2.99 -12.36 -0.87
N LEU A 165 2.88 -13.14 -1.95
CA LEU A 165 4.03 -13.74 -2.62
C LEU A 165 4.68 -12.78 -3.64
N PHE A 166 3.86 -12.11 -4.46
CA PHE A 166 4.36 -11.33 -5.59
C PHE A 166 4.75 -9.90 -5.21
N ILE A 167 4.11 -9.26 -4.22
CA ILE A 167 4.47 -7.89 -3.84
C ILE A 167 5.95 -7.77 -3.44
N PRO A 168 6.52 -8.65 -2.56
CA PRO A 168 7.94 -8.58 -2.23
C PRO A 168 8.86 -8.80 -3.43
N VAL A 169 8.52 -9.77 -4.30
CA VAL A 169 9.31 -10.10 -5.49
C VAL A 169 9.31 -8.92 -6.47
N ILE A 170 8.12 -8.41 -6.81
CA ILE A 170 7.98 -7.29 -7.74
C ILE A 170 8.65 -6.03 -7.16
N SER A 171 8.55 -5.80 -5.84
CA SER A 171 9.22 -4.67 -5.19
C SER A 171 10.75 -4.76 -5.31
N ALA A 172 11.33 -5.95 -5.16
CA ALA A 172 12.75 -6.18 -5.33
C ALA A 172 13.17 -5.99 -6.79
N VAL A 173 12.44 -6.59 -7.74
CA VAL A 173 12.68 -6.42 -9.18
C VAL A 173 12.59 -4.95 -9.58
N TYR A 174 11.57 -4.24 -9.08
CA TYR A 174 11.41 -2.81 -9.35
C TYR A 174 12.57 -1.97 -8.78
N ALA A 175 13.05 -2.28 -7.58
CA ALA A 175 14.22 -1.57 -7.02
C ALA A 175 15.47 -1.76 -7.89
N VAL A 176 15.71 -2.97 -8.39
CA VAL A 176 16.82 -3.26 -9.30
C VAL A 176 16.62 -2.53 -10.63
N LEU A 177 15.42 -2.59 -11.20
CA LEU A 177 15.07 -1.91 -12.45
C LEU A 177 15.26 -0.39 -12.34
N PHE A 178 14.83 0.21 -11.23
CA PHE A 178 14.99 1.65 -10.98
C PHE A 178 16.47 2.05 -10.94
N VAL A 179 17.30 1.31 -10.18
CA VAL A 179 18.74 1.57 -10.09
C VAL A 179 19.40 1.37 -11.45
N ALA A 180 19.09 0.27 -12.14
CA ALA A 180 19.61 -0.01 -13.48
C ALA A 180 19.21 1.07 -14.49
N GLY A 181 17.96 1.55 -14.46
CA GLY A 181 17.48 2.62 -15.33
C GLY A 181 18.20 3.95 -15.10
N VAL A 182 18.42 4.32 -13.82
CA VAL A 182 19.20 5.53 -13.47
C VAL A 182 20.65 5.38 -13.95
N LEU A 183 21.29 4.22 -13.74
CA LEU A 183 22.65 3.98 -14.21
C LEU A 183 22.74 3.98 -15.74
N ALA A 184 21.77 3.38 -16.43
CA ALA A 184 21.70 3.35 -17.89
C ALA A 184 21.51 4.75 -18.50
N SER A 185 20.81 5.67 -17.81
CA SER A 185 20.70 7.05 -18.28
C SER A 185 22.01 7.84 -18.17
N VAL A 186 22.87 7.48 -17.21
CA VAL A 186 24.21 8.09 -17.02
C VAL A 186 25.26 7.41 -17.91
N LEU A 187 25.12 6.11 -18.14
CA LEU A 187 26.07 5.27 -18.91
C LEU A 187 25.33 4.60 -20.08
N PRO A 188 25.01 5.33 -21.16
CA PRO A 188 24.21 4.79 -22.28
C PRO A 188 24.86 3.61 -22.98
N PHE A 189 26.19 3.56 -23.02
CA PHE A 189 26.94 2.45 -23.64
C PHE A 189 26.78 1.11 -22.91
N ALA A 190 26.46 1.14 -21.61
CA ALA A 190 26.25 -0.05 -20.79
C ALA A 190 24.77 -0.39 -20.62
N SER A 191 23.84 0.37 -21.20
CA SER A 191 22.39 0.25 -20.98
C SER A 191 21.84 -1.14 -21.29
N ALA A 192 22.30 -1.78 -22.38
CA ALA A 192 21.86 -3.11 -22.75
C ALA A 192 22.20 -4.16 -21.69
N VAL A 193 23.40 -4.09 -21.10
CA VAL A 193 23.85 -5.01 -20.04
C VAL A 193 23.13 -4.72 -18.72
N LEU A 194 23.00 -3.44 -18.36
CA LEU A 194 22.38 -3.03 -17.10
C LEU A 194 20.88 -3.37 -17.05
N LEU A 195 20.18 -3.28 -18.18
CA LEU A 195 18.75 -3.55 -18.25
C LEU A 195 18.42 -5.03 -18.50
N PHE A 196 19.37 -5.82 -18.97
CA PHE A 196 19.15 -7.24 -19.25
C PHE A 196 18.70 -8.04 -18.01
N ILE A 197 19.38 -7.85 -16.87
CA ILE A 197 19.07 -8.57 -15.63
C ILE A 197 17.66 -8.24 -15.10
N PRO A 198 17.30 -6.95 -14.91
CA PRO A 198 15.95 -6.63 -14.42
C PRO A 198 14.85 -6.99 -15.43
N GLU A 199 15.10 -6.93 -16.73
CA GLU A 199 14.13 -7.39 -17.74
C GLU A 199 13.86 -8.90 -17.60
N TYR A 200 14.90 -9.69 -17.48
CA TYR A 200 14.78 -11.14 -17.31
C TYR A 200 14.04 -11.49 -16.00
N LEU A 201 14.39 -10.82 -14.90
CA LEU A 201 13.71 -10.98 -13.61
C LEU A 201 12.23 -10.61 -13.68
N LEU A 202 11.90 -9.53 -14.39
CA LEU A 202 10.52 -9.10 -14.60
C LEU A 202 9.72 -10.14 -15.40
N ARG A 203 10.29 -10.66 -16.50
CA ARG A 203 9.66 -11.73 -17.29
C ARG A 203 9.41 -12.97 -16.44
N LEU A 204 10.40 -13.39 -15.65
CA LEU A 204 10.28 -14.55 -14.77
C LEU A 204 9.21 -14.34 -13.66
N ALA A 205 9.09 -13.13 -13.12
CA ALA A 205 8.08 -12.80 -12.12
C ALA A 205 6.66 -12.73 -12.70
N VAL A 206 6.52 -12.32 -13.97
CA VAL A 206 5.21 -12.18 -14.63
C VAL A 206 4.72 -13.50 -15.22
N LEU A 207 5.62 -14.37 -15.66
CA LEU A 207 5.28 -15.63 -16.33
C LEU A 207 4.26 -16.49 -15.55
N PRO A 208 4.42 -16.74 -14.23
CA PRO A 208 3.44 -17.54 -13.47
C PRO A 208 2.06 -16.87 -13.40
N ILE A 209 2.01 -15.53 -13.41
CA ILE A 209 0.76 -14.76 -13.35
C ILE A 209 -0.01 -14.91 -14.67
N VAL A 210 0.71 -14.89 -15.81
CA VAL A 210 0.11 -15.03 -17.14
C VAL A 210 -0.32 -16.45 -17.43
N MET A 211 0.45 -17.44 -16.96
CA MET A 211 0.20 -18.86 -17.19
C MET A 211 -0.96 -19.42 -16.34
N ALA A 212 -1.23 -18.79 -15.19
CA ALA A 212 -2.27 -19.27 -14.29
C ALA A 212 -3.64 -18.72 -14.70
N ASP A 213 -4.59 -19.63 -15.02
CA ASP A 213 -6.00 -19.25 -15.20
C ASP A 213 -6.68 -19.12 -13.84
N PHE A 214 -6.80 -17.88 -13.33
CA PHE A 214 -7.38 -17.58 -12.02
C PHE A 214 -8.91 -17.42 -12.04
N ARG A 215 -9.60 -17.72 -13.14
CA ARG A 215 -11.06 -17.56 -13.27
C ARG A 215 -11.84 -18.41 -12.28
N PHE A 216 -11.33 -19.56 -11.92
CA PHE A 216 -11.95 -20.48 -10.96
C PHE A 216 -12.08 -19.94 -9.53
N TRP A 217 -11.31 -18.89 -9.17
CA TRP A 217 -11.25 -18.34 -7.81
C TRP A 217 -11.95 -17.01 -7.67
N LEU A 218 -12.80 -16.64 -8.64
CA LEU A 218 -13.56 -15.40 -8.62
C LEU A 218 -14.85 -15.60 -7.82
N ILE A 219 -15.07 -14.69 -6.85
CA ILE A 219 -16.34 -14.53 -6.15
C ILE A 219 -17.03 -13.35 -6.84
N CYS A 220 -18.14 -13.62 -7.53
CA CYS A 220 -18.88 -12.65 -8.33
C CYS A 220 -20.24 -12.33 -7.71
N GLY A 221 -20.77 -11.15 -8.02
CA GLY A 221 -22.21 -10.90 -7.93
C GLY A 221 -22.69 -10.27 -6.63
N PHE A 222 -21.85 -9.53 -5.92
CA PHE A 222 -22.26 -8.80 -4.73
C PHE A 222 -21.90 -7.31 -4.89
N SER A 223 -22.77 -6.40 -4.47
CA SER A 223 -22.49 -4.96 -4.41
C SER A 223 -22.83 -4.46 -3.01
N PHE A 224 -21.93 -3.69 -2.42
CA PHE A 224 -22.14 -3.11 -1.10
C PHE A 224 -23.00 -1.84 -1.16
N GLY A 225 -22.97 -1.12 -2.28
CA GLY A 225 -23.66 0.14 -2.40
C GLY A 225 -23.33 1.10 -1.26
N GLY A 226 -24.35 1.73 -0.68
CA GLY A 226 -24.19 2.64 0.48
C GLY A 226 -23.73 1.96 1.78
N CYS A 227 -23.80 0.63 1.87
CA CYS A 227 -23.44 -0.13 3.07
C CYS A 227 -21.93 -0.25 3.30
N SER A 228 -21.10 0.15 2.32
CA SER A 228 -19.64 0.19 2.49
C SER A 228 -19.17 1.04 3.68
N LEU A 229 -19.91 2.10 4.02
CA LEU A 229 -19.65 2.92 5.22
C LEU A 229 -19.82 2.12 6.52
N LEU A 230 -20.84 1.25 6.60
CA LEU A 230 -21.06 0.40 7.78
C LEU A 230 -19.92 -0.59 7.97
N TRP A 231 -19.34 -1.10 6.89
CA TRP A 231 -18.16 -1.96 6.93
C TRP A 231 -16.97 -1.27 7.59
N TYR A 232 -16.65 -0.04 7.17
CA TYR A 232 -15.56 0.72 7.76
C TYR A 232 -15.82 1.11 9.21
N PHE A 233 -17.07 1.42 9.56
CA PHE A 233 -17.48 1.69 10.93
C PHE A 233 -17.28 0.43 11.80
N GLY A 234 -17.67 -0.74 11.31
CA GLY A 234 -17.44 -2.03 11.99
C GLY A 234 -15.96 -2.31 12.21
N ILE A 235 -15.11 -2.07 11.22
CA ILE A 235 -13.65 -2.22 11.34
C ILE A 235 -13.08 -1.26 12.39
N TYR A 236 -13.51 0.00 12.39
CA TYR A 236 -13.06 0.97 13.38
C TYR A 236 -13.48 0.57 14.79
N PHE A 237 -14.70 0.05 14.94
CA PHE A 237 -15.24 -0.45 16.21
C PHE A 237 -14.46 -1.66 16.75
N LEU A 238 -14.01 -2.57 15.86
CA LEU A 238 -13.19 -3.72 16.21
C LEU A 238 -11.74 -3.35 16.55
N SER A 239 -11.30 -2.14 16.22
CA SER A 239 -9.92 -1.71 16.44
C SER A 239 -9.57 -1.58 17.93
N ASP A 240 -8.29 -1.75 18.26
CA ASP A 240 -7.76 -1.56 19.62
C ASP A 240 -7.84 -0.11 20.13
N LYS A 241 -8.16 0.85 19.25
CA LYS A 241 -8.30 2.27 19.61
C LYS A 241 -9.53 2.56 20.46
N ILE A 242 -10.54 1.72 20.39
CA ILE A 242 -11.75 1.82 21.24
C ILE A 242 -11.59 0.84 22.39
N ASN A 243 -11.52 1.38 23.61
CA ASN A 243 -11.30 0.60 24.83
C ASN A 243 -12.63 -0.04 25.34
N LEU A 244 -13.26 -0.86 24.50
CA LEU A 244 -14.46 -1.61 24.86
C LEU A 244 -14.13 -3.06 25.18
N ARG A 245 -14.94 -3.69 26.06
CA ARG A 245 -14.81 -5.12 26.36
C ARG A 245 -14.99 -5.95 25.09
N VAL A 246 -14.22 -7.01 24.95
CA VAL A 246 -14.22 -7.88 23.76
C VAL A 246 -15.62 -8.36 23.38
N TRP A 247 -16.47 -8.67 24.35
CA TRP A 247 -17.86 -9.07 24.16
C TRP A 247 -18.73 -7.99 23.49
N VAL A 248 -18.55 -6.72 23.87
CA VAL A 248 -19.28 -5.59 23.26
C VAL A 248 -18.84 -5.40 21.80
N LYS A 249 -17.55 -5.57 21.54
CA LYS A 249 -17.00 -5.55 20.18
C LYS A 249 -17.56 -6.70 19.32
N ALA A 250 -17.64 -7.90 19.88
CA ALA A 250 -18.19 -9.08 19.19
C ALA A 250 -19.69 -8.89 18.87
N ILE A 251 -20.49 -8.41 19.83
CA ILE A 251 -21.93 -8.14 19.64
C ILE A 251 -22.13 -7.03 18.60
N GLY A 252 -21.36 -5.95 18.67
CA GLY A 252 -21.43 -4.86 17.68
C GLY A 252 -21.05 -5.31 16.27
N ALA A 253 -20.04 -6.15 16.13
CA ALA A 253 -19.63 -6.71 14.84
C ALA A 253 -20.69 -7.67 14.27
N THR A 254 -21.29 -8.52 15.11
CA THR A 254 -22.37 -9.44 14.67
C THR A 254 -23.65 -8.70 14.30
N LEU A 255 -24.02 -7.66 15.04
CA LEU A 255 -25.17 -6.80 14.69
C LEU A 255 -24.92 -6.05 13.37
N LEU A 256 -23.73 -5.46 13.19
CA LEU A 256 -23.35 -4.81 11.94
C LEU A 256 -23.33 -5.77 10.76
N SER A 257 -22.81 -7.00 10.94
CA SER A 257 -22.83 -8.01 9.89
C SER A 257 -24.25 -8.53 9.60
N ALA A 258 -25.12 -8.62 10.60
CA ALA A 258 -26.51 -8.99 10.40
C ALA A 258 -27.28 -7.91 9.62
N VAL A 259 -27.15 -6.64 9.98
CA VAL A 259 -27.71 -5.53 9.20
C VAL A 259 -27.20 -5.54 7.76
N PHE A 260 -25.97 -5.96 7.57
CA PHE A 260 -25.33 -6.04 6.28
C PHE A 260 -25.86 -7.17 5.38
N VAL A 261 -26.33 -8.26 5.95
CA VAL A 261 -26.91 -9.41 5.22
C VAL A 261 -28.37 -9.15 4.83
N PHE A 262 -29.05 -8.26 5.55
CA PHE A 262 -30.48 -7.96 5.34
C PHE A 262 -30.76 -6.67 4.55
N LEU A 263 -29.76 -5.86 4.23
CA LEU A 263 -29.81 -4.69 3.33
C LEU A 263 -29.22 -5.03 1.95
#